data_7b6eeac861db6908ac94bfb95d9f5300
#
_entry.id   7b6eeac861db6908ac94bfb95d9f5300
#
_cell.length_a   1.000
_cell.length_b   1.000
_cell.length_c   1.000
_cell.angle_alpha   90.00
_cell.angle_beta   90.00
_cell.angle_gamma   90.00
#
_symmetry.space_group_name_H-M   'P 1'
#
loop_
_entity.id
_entity.type
_entity.pdbx_description
1 polymer ?
#
loop_
_entity_poly.entity_id
_entity_poly.type
_entity_poly.pdbx_seq_one_letter_code
_entity_poly.pdbx_strand_id
1 'polypeptide(L)'
;MDKVSFGFEEVAPDEKTARVSSVFSRVARRYDLMNDLMSGGLHRPWKDRFVRRVRPRRGEHILDMAGGTGDVAFRLARHGARVTVADINADMLSVGQERARRRRIEGLDWSVQNAEALGFADASFHAYTIAFGIRNVTHIQQALGEAHRVLKLGGRFFCLEFSTTEWPGFARLYDAYSMNVVPKMGKAVARDEESYRYLVESIRRFPPVEAFAAMIGKAGFTQVKAEPILGGLVAIHSGWKTSA
;
A
#
# COMPACT_ATOMS: atom_id res chain seq x y z
N MET A 1 4.19 -5.57 27.30
CA MET A 1 4.04 -4.69 26.15
C MET A 1 3.96 -5.58 24.91
N ASP A 2 2.92 -5.42 24.14
CA ASP A 2 2.75 -6.19 22.91
C ASP A 2 3.85 -5.81 21.92
N LYS A 3 4.55 -6.81 21.40
CA LYS A 3 5.60 -6.64 20.40
C LYS A 3 4.99 -6.82 19.00
N VAL A 4 5.52 -6.08 18.04
CA VAL A 4 5.10 -6.12 16.63
C VAL A 4 6.30 -6.32 15.71
N SER A 5 6.09 -6.91 14.55
CA SER A 5 7.14 -7.21 13.59
C SER A 5 7.61 -5.97 12.84
N PHE A 6 8.93 -5.71 12.86
CA PHE A 6 9.62 -4.82 11.92
C PHE A 6 10.62 -5.67 11.13
N GLY A 7 10.23 -6.11 9.93
CA GLY A 7 10.93 -7.17 9.24
C GLY A 7 10.95 -8.45 10.08
N PHE A 8 12.13 -9.00 10.34
CA PHE A 8 12.28 -10.17 11.19
C PHE A 8 12.52 -9.83 12.68
N GLU A 9 12.66 -8.56 13.01
CA GLU A 9 12.81 -8.10 14.40
C GLU A 9 11.45 -7.90 15.06
N GLU A 10 11.41 -8.03 16.39
CA GLU A 10 10.26 -7.69 17.22
C GLU A 10 10.55 -6.41 17.99
N VAL A 11 9.73 -5.39 17.79
CA VAL A 11 9.87 -4.04 18.37
C VAL A 11 8.59 -3.58 19.05
N ALA A 12 8.65 -2.49 19.80
CA ALA A 12 7.43 -1.82 20.30
C ALA A 12 6.63 -1.17 19.14
N PRO A 13 5.30 -1.06 19.26
CA PRO A 13 4.45 -0.48 18.21
C PRO A 13 4.89 0.92 17.73
N ASP A 14 5.18 1.82 18.68
CA ASP A 14 5.63 3.19 18.36
C ASP A 14 7.02 3.18 17.68
N GLU A 15 7.90 2.28 18.10
CA GLU A 15 9.21 2.09 17.49
C GLU A 15 9.06 1.62 16.03
N LYS A 16 8.16 0.66 15.76
CA LYS A 16 7.87 0.23 14.39
C LYS A 16 7.44 1.41 13.53
N THR A 17 6.49 2.20 13.99
CA THR A 17 5.97 3.36 13.26
C THR A 17 7.10 4.37 12.95
N ALA A 18 7.95 4.67 13.92
CA ALA A 18 9.09 5.57 13.74
C ALA A 18 10.12 5.03 12.74
N ARG A 19 10.49 3.74 12.85
CA ARG A 19 11.45 3.09 11.96
C ARG A 19 10.91 3.01 10.51
N VAL A 20 9.65 2.63 10.34
CA VAL A 20 8.97 2.61 9.03
C VAL A 20 9.00 3.99 8.40
N SER A 21 8.61 5.03 9.14
CA SER A 21 8.65 6.41 8.65
C SER A 21 10.07 6.81 8.21
N SER A 22 11.10 6.47 9.00
CA SER A 22 12.51 6.73 8.65
C SER A 22 12.94 6.02 7.36
N VAL A 23 12.56 4.75 7.17
CA VAL A 23 12.83 4.00 5.93
C VAL A 23 12.24 4.75 4.72
N PHE A 24 10.96 5.14 4.78
CA PHE A 24 10.30 5.80 3.66
C PHE A 24 10.82 7.23 3.40
N SER A 25 11.18 8.00 4.44
CA SER A 25 11.82 9.31 4.27
C SER A 25 13.16 9.20 3.51
N ARG A 26 13.99 8.21 3.85
CA ARG A 26 15.29 7.99 3.16
C ARG A 26 15.10 7.67 1.66
N VAL A 27 14.09 6.90 1.30
CA VAL A 27 13.87 6.46 -0.07
C VAL A 27 12.90 7.34 -0.86
N ALA A 28 12.25 8.34 -0.27
CA ALA A 28 11.16 9.11 -0.87
C ALA A 28 11.45 9.61 -2.29
N ARG A 29 12.63 10.22 -2.51
CA ARG A 29 13.03 10.74 -3.83
C ARG A 29 13.36 9.66 -4.86
N ARG A 30 13.67 8.43 -4.39
CA ARG A 30 14.05 7.27 -5.22
C ARG A 30 13.02 6.14 -5.13
N TYR A 31 11.84 6.43 -4.61
CA TYR A 31 10.81 5.44 -4.32
C TYR A 31 10.39 4.62 -5.56
N ASP A 32 10.25 5.27 -6.72
CA ASP A 32 9.94 4.57 -7.97
C ASP A 32 11.05 3.61 -8.37
N LEU A 33 12.32 4.03 -8.23
CA LEU A 33 13.48 3.18 -8.50
C LEU A 33 13.52 1.96 -7.56
N MET A 34 13.21 2.16 -6.29
CA MET A 34 13.10 1.07 -5.32
C MET A 34 12.03 0.06 -5.75
N ASN A 35 10.85 0.53 -6.13
CA ASN A 35 9.78 -0.35 -6.63
C ASN A 35 10.18 -1.05 -7.94
N ASP A 36 10.87 -0.36 -8.85
CA ASP A 36 11.42 -0.98 -10.07
C ASP A 36 12.37 -2.13 -9.74
N LEU A 37 13.30 -1.92 -8.81
CA LEU A 37 14.25 -2.95 -8.37
C LEU A 37 13.55 -4.15 -7.71
N MET A 38 12.57 -3.89 -6.82
CA MET A 38 11.86 -4.95 -6.11
C MET A 38 10.96 -5.78 -7.02
N SER A 39 10.41 -5.20 -8.07
CA SER A 39 9.41 -5.83 -8.93
C SER A 39 9.90 -6.13 -10.35
N GLY A 40 11.16 -5.83 -10.68
CA GLY A 40 11.63 -5.87 -12.07
C GLY A 40 10.82 -4.93 -12.99
N GLY A 41 10.31 -3.80 -12.48
CA GLY A 41 9.47 -2.85 -13.21
C GLY A 41 7.99 -3.24 -13.29
N LEU A 42 7.61 -4.44 -12.83
CA LEU A 42 6.24 -4.96 -12.93
C LEU A 42 5.22 -4.22 -12.04
N HIS A 43 5.67 -3.44 -11.05
CA HIS A 43 4.75 -2.66 -10.21
C HIS A 43 3.88 -1.70 -11.04
N ARG A 44 4.37 -1.23 -12.20
CA ARG A 44 3.63 -0.27 -13.07
C ARG A 44 2.39 -0.92 -13.71
N PRO A 45 2.51 -2.04 -14.47
CA PRO A 45 1.33 -2.72 -15.00
C PRO A 45 0.41 -3.29 -13.93
N TRP A 46 0.94 -3.65 -12.74
CA TRP A 46 0.08 -4.06 -11.63
C TRP A 46 -0.77 -2.90 -11.10
N LYS A 47 -0.20 -1.69 -10.94
CA LYS A 47 -0.95 -0.48 -10.56
C LYS A 47 -1.99 -0.10 -11.62
N ASP A 48 -1.69 -0.25 -12.91
CA ASP A 48 -2.66 -0.02 -13.98
C ASP A 48 -3.81 -1.05 -13.92
N ARG A 49 -3.50 -2.33 -13.68
CA ARG A 49 -4.52 -3.37 -13.45
C ARG A 49 -5.36 -3.07 -12.21
N PHE A 50 -4.73 -2.64 -11.13
CA PHE A 50 -5.38 -2.23 -9.89
C PHE A 50 -6.40 -1.11 -10.12
N VAL A 51 -6.01 -0.03 -10.78
CA VAL A 51 -6.89 1.10 -11.08
C VAL A 51 -8.07 0.66 -11.99
N ARG A 52 -7.83 -0.22 -12.96
CA ARG A 52 -8.92 -0.82 -13.75
C ARG A 52 -9.90 -1.62 -12.89
N ARG A 53 -9.44 -2.25 -11.79
CA ARG A 53 -10.32 -2.96 -10.84
C ARG A 53 -11.10 -1.99 -9.95
N VAL A 54 -10.48 -0.91 -9.52
CA VAL A 54 -11.16 0.16 -8.76
C VAL A 54 -12.29 0.77 -9.57
N ARG A 55 -12.14 0.92 -10.88
CA ARG A 55 -13.12 1.55 -11.79
C ARG A 55 -13.53 2.92 -11.27
N PRO A 56 -12.59 3.86 -11.10
CA PRO A 56 -12.91 5.20 -10.60
C PRO A 56 -13.90 5.89 -11.54
N ARG A 57 -14.84 6.65 -10.96
CA ARG A 57 -15.88 7.36 -11.71
C ARG A 57 -15.74 8.86 -11.49
N ARG A 58 -16.14 9.64 -12.47
CA ARG A 58 -16.20 11.09 -12.34
C ARG A 58 -17.12 11.48 -11.18
N GLY A 59 -16.63 12.39 -10.32
CA GLY A 59 -17.36 12.87 -9.14
C GLY A 59 -17.26 11.97 -7.91
N GLU A 60 -16.64 10.78 -8.00
CA GLU A 60 -16.32 10.00 -6.80
C GLU A 60 -15.21 10.68 -5.99
N HIS A 61 -15.31 10.59 -4.66
CA HIS A 61 -14.24 10.96 -3.75
C HIS A 61 -13.56 9.67 -3.27
N ILE A 62 -12.28 9.50 -3.56
CA ILE A 62 -11.49 8.31 -3.28
C ILE A 62 -10.40 8.66 -2.27
N LEU A 63 -10.22 7.85 -1.24
CA LEU A 63 -9.07 7.90 -0.35
C LEU A 63 -7.99 6.94 -0.85
N ASP A 64 -6.81 7.46 -1.20
CA ASP A 64 -5.63 6.68 -1.52
C ASP A 64 -4.69 6.71 -0.31
N MET A 65 -4.82 5.70 0.56
CA MET A 65 -4.07 5.59 1.82
C MET A 65 -2.71 4.95 1.58
N ALA A 66 -1.69 5.40 2.32
CA ALA A 66 -0.29 5.12 2.05
C ALA A 66 0.06 5.48 0.58
N GLY A 67 -0.53 6.57 0.09
CA GLY A 67 -0.42 7.01 -1.30
C GLY A 67 0.95 7.56 -1.67
N GLY A 68 1.76 7.90 -0.68
CA GLY A 68 3.16 8.28 -0.82
C GLY A 68 3.39 9.38 -1.87
N THR A 69 4.14 9.04 -2.91
CA THR A 69 4.47 9.97 -4.01
C THR A 69 3.35 10.12 -5.05
N GLY A 70 2.14 9.60 -4.80
CA GLY A 70 0.93 9.83 -5.57
C GLY A 70 0.76 9.00 -6.84
N ASP A 71 1.54 7.93 -7.03
CA ASP A 71 1.56 7.19 -8.29
C ASP A 71 0.21 6.53 -8.62
N VAL A 72 -0.50 5.97 -7.63
CA VAL A 72 -1.86 5.43 -7.79
C VAL A 72 -2.88 6.57 -7.90
N ALA A 73 -2.79 7.58 -7.03
CA ALA A 73 -3.68 8.73 -7.03
C ALA A 73 -3.71 9.45 -8.40
N PHE A 74 -2.55 9.61 -9.05
CA PHE A 74 -2.46 10.23 -10.38
C PHE A 74 -3.23 9.43 -11.44
N ARG A 75 -3.21 8.11 -11.34
CA ARG A 75 -3.98 7.22 -12.24
C ARG A 75 -5.47 7.32 -11.98
N LEU A 76 -5.88 7.38 -10.71
CA LEU A 76 -7.28 7.52 -10.31
C LEU A 76 -7.86 8.87 -10.77
N ALA A 77 -7.12 9.97 -10.55
CA ALA A 77 -7.55 11.33 -10.92
C ALA A 77 -7.77 11.51 -12.42
N ARG A 78 -7.01 10.81 -13.28
CA ARG A 78 -7.20 10.82 -14.73
C ARG A 78 -8.59 10.37 -15.20
N HIS A 79 -9.32 9.63 -14.36
CA HIS A 79 -10.71 9.23 -14.62
C HIS A 79 -11.74 10.23 -14.09
N GLY A 80 -11.30 11.39 -13.60
CA GLY A 80 -12.18 12.46 -13.08
C GLY A 80 -12.67 12.25 -11.66
N ALA A 81 -12.06 11.35 -10.90
CA ALA A 81 -12.27 11.22 -9.48
C ALA A 81 -11.51 12.31 -8.72
N ARG A 82 -12.08 12.82 -7.61
CA ARG A 82 -11.36 13.57 -6.60
C ARG A 82 -10.63 12.58 -5.69
N VAL A 83 -9.34 12.76 -5.47
CA VAL A 83 -8.54 11.83 -4.68
C VAL A 83 -7.90 12.54 -3.50
N THR A 84 -8.18 12.06 -2.28
CA THR A 84 -7.39 12.42 -1.10
C THR A 84 -6.24 11.43 -0.99
N VAL A 85 -5.02 11.93 -1.17
CA VAL A 85 -3.78 11.19 -0.97
C VAL A 85 -3.38 11.32 0.49
N ALA A 86 -3.42 10.23 1.21
CA ALA A 86 -3.09 10.19 2.64
C ALA A 86 -1.88 9.29 2.89
N ASP A 87 -0.97 9.75 3.71
CA ASP A 87 0.21 8.97 4.14
C ASP A 87 0.65 9.43 5.53
N ILE A 88 1.24 8.55 6.31
CA ILE A 88 1.81 8.93 7.61
C ILE A 88 3.11 9.72 7.44
N ASN A 89 3.79 9.57 6.30
CA ASN A 89 5.08 10.19 5.99
C ASN A 89 4.90 11.48 5.18
N ALA A 90 5.14 12.63 5.82
CA ALA A 90 5.02 13.94 5.19
C ALA A 90 6.03 14.18 4.06
N ASP A 91 7.23 13.57 4.11
CA ASP A 91 8.25 13.72 3.06
C ASP A 91 7.79 13.05 1.77
N MET A 92 7.15 11.87 1.87
CA MET A 92 6.56 11.18 0.74
C MET A 92 5.47 12.03 0.08
N LEU A 93 4.57 12.61 0.87
CA LEU A 93 3.52 13.51 0.37
C LEU A 93 4.10 14.76 -0.29
N SER A 94 5.14 15.36 0.28
CA SER A 94 5.82 16.52 -0.30
C SER A 94 6.39 16.23 -1.69
N VAL A 95 7.05 15.09 -1.86
CA VAL A 95 7.52 14.63 -3.18
C VAL A 95 6.34 14.43 -4.14
N GLY A 96 5.24 13.85 -3.66
CA GLY A 96 4.02 13.64 -4.44
C GLY A 96 3.40 14.95 -4.92
N GLN A 97 3.27 15.94 -4.03
CA GLN A 97 2.75 17.28 -4.35
C GLN A 97 3.60 17.98 -5.40
N GLU A 98 4.92 17.91 -5.27
CA GLU A 98 5.84 18.49 -6.27
C GLU A 98 5.66 17.82 -7.64
N ARG A 99 5.52 16.48 -7.67
CA ARG A 99 5.27 15.71 -8.91
C ARG A 99 3.93 16.06 -9.53
N ALA A 100 2.86 16.18 -8.72
CA ALA A 100 1.53 16.56 -9.19
C ALA A 100 1.55 17.95 -9.86
N ARG A 101 2.19 18.92 -9.19
CA ARG A 101 2.33 20.29 -9.71
C ARG A 101 3.10 20.31 -11.04
N ARG A 102 4.25 19.61 -11.13
CA ARG A 102 5.04 19.52 -12.37
C ARG A 102 4.27 18.89 -13.53
N ARG A 103 3.39 17.92 -13.23
CA ARG A 103 2.58 17.20 -14.21
C ARG A 103 1.22 17.83 -14.46
N ARG A 104 0.90 18.94 -13.76
CA ARG A 104 -0.40 19.64 -13.83
C ARG A 104 -1.58 18.70 -13.60
N ILE A 105 -1.47 17.83 -12.57
CA ILE A 105 -2.52 16.90 -12.19
C ILE A 105 -3.43 17.59 -11.18
N GLU A 106 -4.70 17.70 -11.51
CA GLU A 106 -5.75 18.31 -10.67
C GLU A 106 -6.58 17.25 -9.94
N GLY A 107 -7.45 17.70 -9.03
CA GLY A 107 -8.36 16.81 -8.30
C GLY A 107 -7.69 16.01 -7.17
N LEU A 108 -6.55 16.49 -6.66
CA LEU A 108 -5.80 15.87 -5.58
C LEU A 108 -5.80 16.74 -4.32
N ASP A 109 -6.21 16.14 -3.21
CA ASP A 109 -6.00 16.67 -1.85
C ASP A 109 -4.92 15.84 -1.14
N TRP A 110 -4.14 16.47 -0.26
CA TRP A 110 -3.01 15.80 0.43
C TRP A 110 -3.17 15.93 1.93
N SER A 111 -3.03 14.84 2.67
CA SER A 111 -3.25 14.81 4.12
C SER A 111 -2.29 13.85 4.82
N VAL A 112 -1.63 14.33 5.88
CA VAL A 112 -0.86 13.44 6.76
C VAL A 112 -1.84 12.69 7.67
N GLN A 113 -1.87 11.36 7.54
CA GLN A 113 -2.83 10.51 8.25
C GLN A 113 -2.19 9.19 8.66
N ASN A 114 -2.57 8.70 9.85
CA ASN A 114 -2.30 7.34 10.24
C ASN A 114 -3.48 6.44 9.82
N ALA A 115 -3.20 5.36 9.10
CA ALA A 115 -4.22 4.40 8.66
C ALA A 115 -5.01 3.77 9.81
N GLU A 116 -4.40 3.70 11.00
CA GLU A 116 -5.00 3.12 12.21
C GLU A 116 -5.91 4.11 12.97
N ALA A 117 -5.85 5.41 12.66
CA ALA A 117 -6.63 6.47 13.30
C ALA A 117 -6.82 7.64 12.32
N LEU A 118 -7.77 7.49 11.40
CA LEU A 118 -8.01 8.47 10.35
C LEU A 118 -8.79 9.67 10.88
N GLY A 119 -8.28 10.87 10.66
CA GLY A 119 -8.94 12.14 11.03
C GLY A 119 -10.09 12.53 10.08
N PHE A 120 -10.68 11.57 9.37
CA PHE A 120 -11.83 11.80 8.49
C PHE A 120 -13.13 11.36 9.17
N ALA A 121 -14.22 12.05 8.85
CA ALA A 121 -15.54 11.66 9.31
C ALA A 121 -15.98 10.31 8.69
N ASP A 122 -16.93 9.64 9.36
CA ASP A 122 -17.56 8.43 8.85
C ASP A 122 -18.21 8.68 7.50
N ALA A 123 -18.27 7.64 6.67
CA ALA A 123 -18.98 7.67 5.39
C ALA A 123 -18.57 8.84 4.46
N SER A 124 -17.29 9.21 4.43
CA SER A 124 -16.75 10.31 3.63
C SER A 124 -16.40 9.93 2.20
N PHE A 125 -15.96 8.69 1.97
CA PHE A 125 -15.36 8.26 0.71
C PHE A 125 -16.20 7.20 -0.02
N HIS A 126 -16.17 7.25 -1.36
CA HIS A 126 -16.83 6.25 -2.22
C HIS A 126 -15.94 5.02 -2.44
N ALA A 127 -14.64 5.20 -2.42
CA ALA A 127 -13.67 4.10 -2.47
C ALA A 127 -12.46 4.41 -1.59
N TYR A 128 -11.84 3.36 -1.08
CA TYR A 128 -10.58 3.37 -0.35
C TYR A 128 -9.60 2.48 -1.09
N THR A 129 -8.44 3.03 -1.41
CA THR A 129 -7.35 2.30 -2.07
C THR A 129 -6.11 2.32 -1.18
N ILE A 130 -5.38 1.21 -1.16
CA ILE A 130 -4.06 1.12 -0.54
C ILE A 130 -3.18 0.20 -1.40
N ALA A 131 -2.03 0.70 -1.85
CA ALA A 131 -1.14 -0.07 -2.71
C ALA A 131 0.29 -0.11 -2.15
N PHE A 132 0.78 -1.33 -1.85
CA PHE A 132 2.11 -1.60 -1.31
C PHE A 132 2.41 -0.88 0.02
N GLY A 133 1.36 -0.64 0.82
CA GLY A 133 1.44 0.11 2.07
C GLY A 133 0.96 -0.65 3.29
N ILE A 134 -0.07 -1.50 3.16
CA ILE A 134 -0.76 -2.12 4.31
C ILE A 134 0.15 -3.03 5.15
N ARG A 135 1.16 -3.67 4.54
CA ARG A 135 2.12 -4.52 5.26
C ARG A 135 2.98 -3.75 6.27
N ASN A 136 3.11 -2.44 6.09
CA ASN A 136 3.90 -1.57 6.96
C ASN A 136 3.08 -1.03 8.15
N VAL A 137 1.76 -1.18 8.12
CA VAL A 137 0.85 -0.78 9.19
C VAL A 137 1.09 -1.67 10.42
N THR A 138 1.06 -1.07 11.60
CA THR A 138 1.34 -1.78 12.84
C THR A 138 0.19 -2.70 13.25
N HIS A 139 -1.06 -2.17 13.23
CA HIS A 139 -2.27 -2.91 13.58
C HIS A 139 -3.21 -2.98 12.36
N ILE A 140 -2.94 -3.94 11.47
CA ILE A 140 -3.65 -4.09 10.19
C ILE A 140 -5.18 -4.18 10.40
N GLN A 141 -5.63 -4.93 11.42
CA GLN A 141 -7.07 -5.08 11.67
C GLN A 141 -7.74 -3.76 12.05
N GLN A 142 -7.05 -2.91 12.81
CA GLN A 142 -7.52 -1.57 13.17
C GLN A 142 -7.60 -0.67 11.92
N ALA A 143 -6.58 -0.68 11.08
CA ALA A 143 -6.59 0.08 9.83
C ALA A 143 -7.69 -0.37 8.86
N LEU A 144 -8.00 -1.66 8.80
CA LEU A 144 -9.14 -2.17 8.03
C LEU A 144 -10.48 -1.71 8.60
N GLY A 145 -10.61 -1.62 9.94
CA GLY A 145 -11.78 -1.04 10.61
C GLY A 145 -11.96 0.44 10.27
N GLU A 146 -10.88 1.22 10.29
CA GLU A 146 -10.88 2.64 9.89
C GLU A 146 -11.25 2.80 8.41
N ALA A 147 -10.72 1.95 7.53
CA ALA A 147 -11.09 1.93 6.12
C ALA A 147 -12.59 1.67 5.93
N HIS A 148 -13.16 0.73 6.70
CA HIS A 148 -14.60 0.47 6.69
C HIS A 148 -15.39 1.67 7.22
N ARG A 149 -14.97 2.28 8.32
CA ARG A 149 -15.63 3.42 8.94
C ARG A 149 -15.77 4.60 7.98
N VAL A 150 -14.69 5.00 7.35
CA VAL A 150 -14.66 6.19 6.47
C VAL A 150 -15.34 5.97 5.11
N LEU A 151 -15.61 4.74 4.72
CA LEU A 151 -16.35 4.44 3.50
C LEU A 151 -17.86 4.67 3.67
N LYS A 152 -18.48 5.21 2.63
CA LYS A 152 -19.94 5.30 2.49
C LYS A 152 -20.56 3.92 2.39
N LEU A 153 -21.85 3.80 2.69
CA LEU A 153 -22.61 2.61 2.34
C LEU A 153 -22.56 2.39 0.81
N GLY A 154 -22.29 1.16 0.38
CA GLY A 154 -21.96 0.84 -1.02
C GLY A 154 -20.54 1.23 -1.43
N GLY A 155 -19.73 1.73 -0.50
CA GLY A 155 -18.32 2.05 -0.72
C GLY A 155 -17.45 0.80 -0.91
N ARG A 156 -16.33 0.99 -1.57
CA ARG A 156 -15.46 -0.11 -2.04
C ARG A 156 -14.07 0.02 -1.44
N PHE A 157 -13.56 -1.08 -0.91
CA PHE A 157 -12.18 -1.23 -0.47
C PHE A 157 -11.36 -1.98 -1.52
N PHE A 158 -10.15 -1.49 -1.79
CA PHE A 158 -9.20 -2.16 -2.66
C PHE A 158 -7.79 -2.11 -2.06
N CYS A 159 -7.12 -3.23 -2.05
CA CYS A 159 -5.71 -3.34 -1.64
C CYS A 159 -4.91 -4.06 -2.73
N LEU A 160 -3.77 -3.49 -3.11
CA LEU A 160 -2.76 -4.14 -3.94
C LEU A 160 -1.51 -4.34 -3.07
N GLU A 161 -1.13 -5.59 -2.83
CA GLU A 161 0.02 -5.86 -1.96
C GLU A 161 0.80 -7.09 -2.41
N PHE A 162 2.08 -7.12 -2.06
CA PHE A 162 2.90 -8.32 -2.17
C PHE A 162 2.38 -9.39 -1.22
N SER A 163 2.53 -10.65 -1.65
CA SER A 163 2.23 -11.83 -0.86
C SER A 163 3.22 -12.94 -1.18
N THR A 164 2.96 -14.14 -0.74
CA THR A 164 3.80 -15.31 -1.02
C THR A 164 3.27 -16.07 -2.22
N THR A 165 4.15 -16.33 -3.20
CA THR A 165 3.76 -17.11 -4.38
C THR A 165 3.66 -18.60 -4.07
N GLU A 166 2.64 -19.26 -4.61
CA GLU A 166 2.42 -20.70 -4.49
C GLU A 166 3.14 -21.52 -5.57
N TRP A 167 3.80 -20.87 -6.53
CA TRP A 167 4.58 -21.56 -7.57
C TRP A 167 5.96 -21.95 -7.06
N PRO A 168 6.24 -23.23 -6.73
CA PRO A 168 7.43 -23.62 -5.96
C PRO A 168 8.75 -23.23 -6.62
N GLY A 169 8.84 -23.36 -7.95
CA GLY A 169 10.06 -23.00 -8.71
C GLY A 169 10.28 -21.48 -8.73
N PHE A 170 9.22 -20.73 -8.95
CA PHE A 170 9.26 -19.28 -8.98
C PHE A 170 9.48 -18.68 -7.58
N ALA A 171 8.91 -19.29 -6.54
CA ALA A 171 9.12 -18.89 -5.15
C ALA A 171 10.62 -18.91 -4.78
N ARG A 172 11.32 -20.02 -5.09
CA ARG A 172 12.75 -20.15 -4.81
C ARG A 172 13.59 -19.11 -5.58
N LEU A 173 13.27 -18.89 -6.86
CA LEU A 173 13.96 -17.90 -7.69
C LEU A 173 13.76 -16.48 -7.16
N TYR A 174 12.51 -16.12 -6.85
CA TYR A 174 12.18 -14.80 -6.31
C TYR A 174 12.79 -14.61 -4.92
N ASP A 175 12.81 -15.64 -4.08
CA ASP A 175 13.46 -15.61 -2.79
C ASP A 175 14.96 -15.38 -2.91
N ALA A 176 15.64 -16.08 -3.79
CA ALA A 176 17.07 -15.87 -4.04
C ALA A 176 17.34 -14.45 -4.56
N TYR A 177 16.53 -13.95 -5.48
CA TYR A 177 16.61 -12.59 -5.99
C TYR A 177 16.36 -11.55 -4.91
N SER A 178 15.25 -11.65 -4.19
CA SER A 178 14.83 -10.64 -3.23
C SER A 178 15.76 -10.54 -2.02
N MET A 179 16.32 -11.66 -1.54
CA MET A 179 17.21 -11.67 -0.38
C MET A 179 18.67 -11.35 -0.71
N ASN A 180 19.15 -11.77 -1.86
CA ASN A 180 20.59 -11.67 -2.16
C ASN A 180 20.91 -10.56 -3.17
N VAL A 181 19.98 -10.20 -4.05
CA VAL A 181 20.22 -9.22 -5.12
C VAL A 181 19.67 -7.85 -4.73
N VAL A 182 18.40 -7.77 -4.29
CA VAL A 182 17.73 -6.50 -4.00
C VAL A 182 18.46 -5.65 -2.95
N PRO A 183 18.91 -6.18 -1.78
CA PRO A 183 19.65 -5.37 -0.82
C PRO A 183 21.00 -4.87 -1.35
N LYS A 184 21.73 -5.70 -2.10
CA LYS A 184 23.01 -5.31 -2.71
C LYS A 184 22.82 -4.22 -3.77
N MET A 185 21.76 -4.31 -4.56
CA MET A 185 21.39 -3.25 -5.50
C MET A 185 20.99 -1.98 -4.77
N GLY A 186 20.24 -2.09 -3.67
CA GLY A 186 19.92 -0.96 -2.80
C GLY A 186 21.16 -0.26 -2.28
N LYS A 187 22.17 -1.01 -1.82
CA LYS A 187 23.47 -0.49 -1.41
C LYS A 187 24.20 0.23 -2.55
N ALA A 188 24.27 -0.39 -3.71
CA ALA A 188 25.01 0.15 -4.86
C ALA A 188 24.33 1.40 -5.44
N VAL A 189 23.00 1.41 -5.56
CA VAL A 189 22.25 2.47 -6.28
C VAL A 189 21.73 3.55 -5.34
N ALA A 190 21.25 3.17 -4.16
CA ALA A 190 20.64 4.09 -3.20
C ALA A 190 21.52 4.38 -1.97
N ARG A 191 22.60 3.62 -1.77
CA ARG A 191 23.45 3.64 -0.56
C ARG A 191 22.67 3.31 0.72
N ASP A 192 21.61 2.51 0.61
CA ASP A 192 20.69 2.17 1.70
C ASP A 192 20.29 0.68 1.64
N GLU A 193 21.19 -0.19 2.09
CA GLU A 193 20.94 -1.64 2.14
C GLU A 193 19.85 -2.00 3.15
N GLU A 194 19.80 -1.28 4.27
CA GLU A 194 18.90 -1.57 5.39
C GLU A 194 17.43 -1.38 5.01
N SER A 195 17.10 -0.25 4.38
CA SER A 195 15.73 0.01 3.90
C SER A 195 15.25 -1.06 2.90
N TYR A 196 16.12 -1.50 1.99
CA TYR A 196 15.76 -2.53 1.02
C TYR A 196 15.60 -3.91 1.66
N ARG A 197 16.42 -4.23 2.67
CA ARG A 197 16.29 -5.47 3.47
C ARG A 197 14.96 -5.48 4.21
N TYR A 198 14.62 -4.41 4.92
CA TYR A 198 13.34 -4.27 5.61
C TYR A 198 12.15 -4.52 4.66
N LEU A 199 12.18 -3.94 3.45
CA LEU A 199 11.09 -4.10 2.49
C LEU A 199 10.90 -5.56 2.06
N VAL A 200 11.99 -6.31 1.86
CA VAL A 200 11.92 -7.74 1.54
C VAL A 200 11.39 -8.55 2.71
N GLU A 201 11.87 -8.27 3.92
CA GLU A 201 11.44 -8.96 5.14
C GLU A 201 9.98 -8.69 5.47
N SER A 202 9.49 -7.44 5.28
CA SER A 202 8.10 -7.06 5.51
C SER A 202 7.12 -7.82 4.61
N ILE A 203 7.51 -8.12 3.37
CA ILE A 203 6.70 -8.95 2.46
C ILE A 203 6.50 -10.36 3.03
N ARG A 204 7.55 -10.96 3.59
CA ARG A 204 7.50 -12.33 4.13
C ARG A 204 6.71 -12.45 5.42
N ARG A 205 6.58 -11.36 6.16
CA ARG A 205 5.78 -11.30 7.39
C ARG A 205 4.31 -10.94 7.12
N PHE A 206 4.00 -10.50 5.91
CA PHE A 206 2.62 -10.17 5.53
C PHE A 206 1.77 -11.45 5.42
N PRO A 207 0.50 -11.42 5.84
CA PRO A 207 -0.39 -12.57 5.75
C PRO A 207 -0.53 -13.11 4.32
N PRO A 208 -0.67 -14.42 4.14
CA PRO A 208 -1.05 -15.03 2.85
C PRO A 208 -2.37 -14.47 2.32
N VAL A 209 -2.62 -14.68 1.02
CA VAL A 209 -3.76 -14.11 0.28
C VAL A 209 -5.10 -14.37 0.99
N GLU A 210 -5.37 -15.62 1.36
CA GLU A 210 -6.64 -16.02 1.99
C GLU A 210 -6.75 -15.49 3.42
N ALA A 211 -5.65 -15.48 4.17
CA ALA A 211 -5.63 -14.95 5.53
C ALA A 211 -5.92 -13.44 5.53
N PHE A 212 -5.34 -12.69 4.59
CA PHE A 212 -5.63 -11.27 4.48
C PHE A 212 -7.07 -11.01 3.99
N ALA A 213 -7.61 -11.83 3.07
CA ALA A 213 -9.02 -11.77 2.69
C ALA A 213 -9.95 -12.00 3.89
N ALA A 214 -9.63 -12.95 4.77
CA ALA A 214 -10.39 -13.19 6.00
C ALA A 214 -10.32 -11.98 6.96
N MET A 215 -9.16 -11.30 7.07
CA MET A 215 -9.02 -10.07 7.88
C MET A 215 -9.91 -8.94 7.34
N ILE A 216 -10.02 -8.79 6.01
CA ILE A 216 -10.91 -7.82 5.37
C ILE A 216 -12.38 -8.14 5.73
N GLY A 217 -12.78 -9.41 5.63
CA GLY A 217 -14.12 -9.84 6.05
C GLY A 217 -14.42 -9.57 7.53
N LYS A 218 -13.43 -9.84 8.41
CA LYS A 218 -13.54 -9.56 9.85
C LYS A 218 -13.70 -8.07 10.18
N ALA A 219 -13.21 -7.18 9.30
CA ALA A 219 -13.40 -5.74 9.45
C ALA A 219 -14.78 -5.23 9.00
N GLY A 220 -15.70 -6.12 8.59
CA GLY A 220 -17.08 -5.80 8.21
C GLY A 220 -17.31 -5.72 6.69
N PHE A 221 -16.28 -5.90 5.88
CA PHE A 221 -16.46 -5.94 4.43
C PHE A 221 -17.12 -7.22 3.97
N THR A 222 -18.03 -7.12 3.01
CA THR A 222 -18.70 -8.23 2.34
C THR A 222 -18.18 -8.41 0.92
N GLN A 223 -18.60 -9.48 0.24
CA GLN A 223 -18.18 -9.78 -1.13
C GLN A 223 -16.67 -9.73 -1.33
N VAL A 224 -15.90 -10.12 -0.30
CA VAL A 224 -14.45 -10.09 -0.34
C VAL A 224 -13.95 -11.00 -1.44
N LYS A 225 -13.06 -10.46 -2.29
CA LYS A 225 -12.41 -11.20 -3.37
C LYS A 225 -10.91 -10.94 -3.33
N ALA A 226 -10.15 -11.98 -3.62
CA ALA A 226 -8.73 -11.92 -3.85
C ALA A 226 -8.43 -12.33 -5.29
N GLU A 227 -7.60 -11.56 -5.97
CA GLU A 227 -7.14 -11.81 -7.33
C GLU A 227 -5.61 -11.94 -7.31
N PRO A 228 -5.08 -13.16 -7.23
CA PRO A 228 -3.63 -13.37 -7.26
C PRO A 228 -3.05 -13.08 -8.65
N ILE A 229 -1.84 -12.52 -8.66
CA ILE A 229 -1.05 -12.20 -9.85
C ILE A 229 0.29 -12.91 -9.72
N LEU A 230 0.79 -13.51 -10.79
CA LEU A 230 2.04 -14.29 -10.79
C LEU A 230 2.08 -15.35 -9.68
N GLY A 231 1.06 -16.21 -9.65
CA GLY A 231 0.97 -17.28 -8.66
C GLY A 231 0.90 -16.79 -7.21
N GLY A 232 0.36 -15.59 -6.98
CA GLY A 232 0.20 -15.02 -5.64
C GLY A 232 1.33 -14.10 -5.18
N LEU A 233 2.39 -13.89 -5.97
CA LEU A 233 3.46 -12.94 -5.61
C LEU A 233 2.94 -11.55 -5.27
N VAL A 234 1.86 -11.14 -5.96
CA VAL A 234 1.09 -9.94 -5.69
C VAL A 234 -0.38 -10.31 -5.76
N ALA A 235 -1.21 -9.70 -4.93
CA ALA A 235 -2.65 -9.90 -4.99
C ALA A 235 -3.40 -8.56 -4.94
N ILE A 236 -4.53 -8.50 -5.65
CA ILE A 236 -5.53 -7.45 -5.52
C ILE A 236 -6.66 -8.00 -4.65
N HIS A 237 -6.85 -7.42 -3.47
CA HIS A 237 -8.01 -7.70 -2.64
C HIS A 237 -9.06 -6.61 -2.81
N SER A 238 -10.32 -6.99 -2.71
CA SER A 238 -11.44 -6.04 -2.74
C SER A 238 -12.54 -6.48 -1.78
N GLY A 239 -13.30 -5.51 -1.29
CA GLY A 239 -14.47 -5.73 -0.43
C GLY A 239 -15.44 -4.56 -0.54
N TRP A 240 -16.68 -4.76 -0.10
CA TRP A 240 -17.74 -3.77 -0.14
C TRP A 240 -18.28 -3.50 1.27
N LYS A 241 -18.57 -2.23 1.57
CA LYS A 241 -19.34 -1.87 2.76
C LYS A 241 -20.82 -1.91 2.41
N THR A 242 -21.52 -2.96 2.86
CA THR A 242 -22.97 -3.19 2.57
C THR A 242 -23.86 -2.96 3.77
N SER A 243 -23.27 -2.77 4.95
CA SER A 243 -23.97 -2.43 6.20
C SER A 243 -23.24 -1.28 6.91
N ALA A 244 -23.96 -0.57 7.76
CA ALA A 244 -23.43 0.52 8.57
C ALA A 244 -22.49 0.00 9.67
#